data_a66dc52ecff8a9e4b25363cf30dfb75e
#
_entry.id   a66dc52ecff8a9e4b25363cf30dfb75e
#
_cell.length_a   1.000
_cell.length_b   1.000
_cell.length_c   1.000
_cell.angle_alpha   90.00
_cell.angle_beta   90.00
_cell.angle_gamma   90.00
#
_symmetry.space_group_name_H-M   'P 1'
#
loop_
_entity.id
_entity.type
_entity.pdbx_description
1 polymer ?
#
loop_
_entity_poly.entity_id
_entity_poly.type
_entity_poly.pdbx_seq_one_letter_code
_entity_poly.pdbx_strand_id
1 'polypeptide(L)'
;MPTSFKYSGERKSRQSLNEVYFWTSVIKDWKHLLKNDEMKMIIIESFQWLVKHELVYIYGYVIMPDHIHVLWEQLKMNGKETPKESFGKFTGHMFLKRLKINKENLTEYATEQKDRNYIFWQRDPLAILITDRTMAGEKLDYMHYNPLQPHWQLCKDPVEYRFSSAGFYETGEDEFKILTHYMDKL
;
A
#
# COMPACT_ATOMS: atom_id res chain seq x y z
N MET A 1 -22.54 -11.77 4.64
CA MET A 1 -22.30 -10.48 3.98
C MET A 1 -21.46 -9.66 4.91
N PRO A 2 -20.22 -9.28 4.58
CA PRO A 2 -19.51 -8.34 5.41
C PRO A 2 -20.13 -6.96 5.23
N THR A 3 -20.65 -6.42 6.32
CA THR A 3 -21.21 -5.09 6.45
C THR A 3 -20.19 -4.05 5.98
N SER A 4 -20.64 -3.09 5.17
CA SER A 4 -19.85 -1.91 4.84
C SER A 4 -19.40 -1.23 6.13
N PHE A 5 -18.12 -1.31 6.44
CA PHE A 5 -17.54 -0.67 7.61
C PHE A 5 -17.72 0.85 7.46
N LYS A 6 -18.72 1.42 8.13
CA LYS A 6 -18.82 2.87 8.31
C LYS A 6 -17.84 3.29 9.41
N TYR A 7 -16.66 3.73 8.99
CA TYR A 7 -15.68 4.30 9.89
C TYR A 7 -16.14 5.68 10.39
N SER A 8 -16.26 5.83 11.70
CA SER A 8 -16.67 7.08 12.38
C SER A 8 -15.49 7.91 12.92
N GLY A 9 -14.24 7.55 12.59
CA GLY A 9 -13.04 8.24 13.06
C GLY A 9 -12.59 9.38 12.14
N GLU A 10 -11.86 10.35 12.69
CA GLU A 10 -11.22 11.41 11.91
C GLU A 10 -10.27 10.84 10.84
N ARG A 11 -10.48 11.20 9.59
CA ARG A 11 -9.55 10.91 8.50
C ARG A 11 -8.30 11.77 8.67
N LYS A 12 -7.19 11.17 9.10
CA LYS A 12 -5.91 11.87 9.20
C LYS A 12 -5.02 11.42 8.05
N SER A 13 -4.68 12.33 7.15
CA SER A 13 -3.66 12.07 6.12
C SER A 13 -2.24 12.04 6.72
N ARG A 14 -2.07 12.56 7.95
CA ARG A 14 -0.79 12.62 8.67
C ARG A 14 -0.62 11.37 9.54
N GLN A 15 0.56 10.76 9.44
CA GLN A 15 0.98 9.62 10.25
C GLN A 15 2.16 10.05 11.11
N SER A 16 2.14 9.68 12.40
CA SER A 16 3.24 9.89 13.33
C SER A 16 4.24 8.74 13.23
N LEU A 17 5.50 9.00 13.61
CA LEU A 17 6.50 7.94 13.77
C LEU A 17 6.18 7.10 15.01
N ASN A 18 6.58 5.84 14.98
CA ASN A 18 6.40 4.86 16.06
C ASN A 18 4.94 4.64 16.46
N GLU A 19 4.03 4.83 15.51
CA GLU A 19 2.62 4.48 15.61
C GLU A 19 2.21 3.62 14.42
N VAL A 20 1.33 2.65 14.66
CA VAL A 20 0.86 1.73 13.63
C VAL A 20 -0.36 2.31 12.92
N TYR A 21 -0.32 2.30 11.60
CA TYR A 21 -1.42 2.78 10.75
C TYR A 21 -1.85 1.74 9.73
N PHE A 22 -3.14 1.62 9.60
CA PHE A 22 -3.73 1.07 8.38
C PHE A 22 -3.84 2.20 7.34
N TRP A 23 -3.04 2.11 6.30
CA TRP A 23 -2.93 3.15 5.28
C TRP A 23 -3.46 2.66 3.94
N THR A 24 -4.32 3.47 3.31
CA THR A 24 -4.83 3.26 1.96
C THR A 24 -4.34 4.36 1.05
N SER A 25 -3.74 4.00 -0.07
CA SER A 25 -3.37 4.94 -1.13
C SER A 25 -3.94 4.49 -2.46
N VAL A 26 -4.54 5.41 -3.18
CA VAL A 26 -5.30 5.15 -4.41
C VAL A 26 -4.59 5.78 -5.60
N ILE A 27 -4.57 5.07 -6.73
CA ILE A 27 -4.12 5.64 -8.01
C ILE A 27 -5.11 6.74 -8.46
N LYS A 28 -4.57 7.81 -9.03
CA LYS A 28 -5.36 8.95 -9.53
C LYS A 28 -6.56 8.46 -10.34
N ASP A 29 -7.75 8.96 -10.00
CA ASP A 29 -9.02 8.67 -10.66
C ASP A 29 -9.36 7.16 -10.73
N TRP A 30 -8.88 6.37 -9.74
CA TRP A 30 -9.11 4.91 -9.65
C TRP A 30 -8.64 4.14 -10.89
N LYS A 31 -7.61 4.64 -11.56
CA LYS A 31 -7.04 3.97 -12.74
C LYS A 31 -6.33 2.69 -12.34
N HIS A 32 -6.47 1.68 -13.18
CA HIS A 32 -5.90 0.35 -12.95
C HIS A 32 -4.40 0.28 -13.33
N LEU A 33 -3.59 1.27 -12.91
CA LEU A 33 -2.14 1.31 -13.16
C LEU A 33 -1.44 0.07 -12.63
N LEU A 34 -1.89 -0.42 -11.47
CA LEU A 34 -1.31 -1.57 -10.79
C LEU A 34 -1.92 -2.90 -11.27
N LYS A 35 -2.62 -2.95 -12.41
CA LYS A 35 -3.15 -4.19 -12.98
C LYS A 35 -2.02 -5.15 -13.36
N ASN A 36 -0.93 -4.62 -13.92
CA ASN A 36 0.22 -5.41 -14.34
C ASN A 36 1.17 -5.68 -13.17
N ASP A 37 1.71 -6.89 -13.10
CA ASP A 37 2.63 -7.32 -12.04
C ASP A 37 3.90 -6.48 -12.01
N GLU A 38 4.39 -6.02 -13.19
CA GLU A 38 5.52 -5.13 -13.30
C GLU A 38 5.33 -3.83 -12.49
N MET A 39 4.13 -3.24 -12.53
CA MET A 39 3.82 -2.04 -11.74
C MET A 39 3.67 -2.34 -10.25
N LYS A 40 3.12 -3.52 -9.90
CA LYS A 40 3.07 -3.98 -8.50
C LYS A 40 4.46 -4.23 -7.94
N MET A 41 5.39 -4.76 -8.74
CA MET A 41 6.78 -4.97 -8.31
C MET A 41 7.49 -3.68 -7.94
N ILE A 42 7.17 -2.54 -8.56
CA ILE A 42 7.69 -1.22 -8.14
C ILE A 42 7.28 -0.90 -6.69
N ILE A 43 6.06 -1.26 -6.29
CA ILE A 43 5.60 -1.12 -4.90
C ILE A 43 6.44 -2.01 -3.97
N ILE A 44 6.60 -3.29 -4.33
CA ILE A 44 7.41 -4.25 -3.57
C ILE A 44 8.86 -3.78 -3.43
N GLU A 45 9.49 -3.31 -4.50
CA GLU A 45 10.85 -2.75 -4.46
C GLU A 45 10.96 -1.57 -3.49
N SER A 46 9.95 -0.71 -3.46
CA SER A 46 9.90 0.39 -2.49
C SER A 46 9.80 -0.12 -1.05
N PHE A 47 8.94 -1.10 -0.79
CA PHE A 47 8.80 -1.71 0.53
C PHE A 47 10.09 -2.41 0.98
N GLN A 48 10.73 -3.18 0.10
CA GLN A 48 12.02 -3.83 0.36
C GLN A 48 13.10 -2.81 0.74
N TRP A 49 13.16 -1.71 0.01
CA TRP A 49 14.12 -0.66 0.31
C TRP A 49 13.86 -0.01 1.68
N LEU A 50 12.59 0.32 1.99
CA LEU A 50 12.21 0.92 3.27
C LEU A 50 12.51 -0.01 4.45
N VAL A 51 12.18 -1.30 4.34
CA VAL A 51 12.45 -2.30 5.38
C VAL A 51 13.94 -2.52 5.56
N LYS A 52 14.70 -2.68 4.46
CA LYS A 52 16.16 -2.86 4.49
C LYS A 52 16.90 -1.71 5.18
N HIS A 53 16.37 -0.48 5.09
CA HIS A 53 16.94 0.70 5.74
C HIS A 53 16.36 0.97 7.13
N GLU A 54 15.57 0.03 7.66
CA GLU A 54 14.93 0.13 8.99
C GLU A 54 14.11 1.42 9.15
N LEU A 55 13.40 1.79 8.10
CA LEU A 55 12.54 2.97 8.09
C LEU A 55 11.10 2.62 8.47
N VAL A 56 10.70 1.36 8.26
CA VAL A 56 9.35 0.86 8.56
C VAL A 56 9.38 -0.57 9.05
N TYR A 57 8.38 -0.95 9.85
CA TYR A 57 7.88 -2.32 9.90
C TYR A 57 6.61 -2.40 9.04
N ILE A 58 6.48 -3.46 8.24
CA ILE A 58 5.27 -3.76 7.47
C ILE A 58 4.65 -5.02 8.07
N TYR A 59 3.46 -4.88 8.61
CA TYR A 59 2.70 -5.96 9.23
C TYR A 59 1.79 -6.67 8.24
N GLY A 60 1.34 -5.98 7.22
CA GLY A 60 0.52 -6.56 6.17
C GLY A 60 0.32 -5.61 5.00
N TYR A 61 -0.01 -6.17 3.85
CA TYR A 61 -0.32 -5.39 2.66
C TYR A 61 -1.21 -6.17 1.68
N VAL A 62 -1.85 -5.43 0.80
CA VAL A 62 -2.43 -5.92 -0.45
C VAL A 62 -2.29 -4.85 -1.53
N ILE A 63 -1.85 -5.25 -2.72
CA ILE A 63 -1.69 -4.37 -3.89
C ILE A 63 -2.79 -4.71 -4.90
N MET A 64 -3.83 -3.89 -4.94
CA MET A 64 -4.96 -4.01 -5.84
C MET A 64 -4.66 -3.31 -7.18
N PRO A 65 -5.47 -3.52 -8.24
CA PRO A 65 -5.22 -2.89 -9.55
C PRO A 65 -5.18 -1.36 -9.54
N ASP A 66 -5.86 -0.71 -8.60
CA ASP A 66 -6.05 0.75 -8.52
C ASP A 66 -5.70 1.36 -7.16
N HIS A 67 -5.37 0.55 -6.16
CA HIS A 67 -5.01 1.03 -4.83
C HIS A 67 -4.15 0.03 -4.07
N ILE A 68 -3.61 0.49 -2.94
CA ILE A 68 -2.93 -0.38 -1.97
C ILE A 68 -3.53 -0.18 -0.58
N HIS A 69 -3.52 -1.24 0.21
CA HIS A 69 -3.65 -1.16 1.66
C HIS A 69 -2.35 -1.66 2.29
N VAL A 70 -1.90 -0.97 3.33
CA VAL A 70 -0.72 -1.36 4.10
C VAL A 70 -1.00 -1.15 5.58
N LEU A 71 -0.71 -2.16 6.38
CA LEU A 71 -0.62 -2.07 7.83
C LEU A 71 0.86 -1.95 8.18
N TRP A 72 1.29 -0.79 8.66
CA TRP A 72 2.69 -0.48 8.88
C TRP A 72 2.95 0.50 10.01
N GLU A 73 4.20 0.54 10.45
CA GLU A 73 4.74 1.50 11.40
C GLU A 73 5.93 2.22 10.75
N GLN A 74 5.93 3.55 10.78
CA GLN A 74 7.07 4.35 10.34
C GLN A 74 7.99 4.62 11.53
N LEU A 75 9.26 4.19 11.45
CA LEU A 75 10.19 4.18 12.60
C LEU A 75 11.01 5.46 12.70
N LYS A 76 11.47 5.97 11.58
CA LYS A 76 12.35 7.16 11.51
C LYS A 76 12.20 7.87 10.17
N MET A 77 12.66 9.11 10.14
CA MET A 77 12.72 9.90 8.91
C MET A 77 13.80 9.36 7.96
N ASN A 78 13.58 9.50 6.66
CA ASN A 78 14.60 9.34 5.62
C ASN A 78 15.12 10.74 5.23
N GLY A 79 16.13 11.20 5.94
CA GLY A 79 16.58 12.59 5.83
C GLY A 79 15.48 13.57 6.24
N LYS A 80 14.94 14.33 5.28
CA LYS A 80 13.85 15.28 5.52
C LYS A 80 12.46 14.73 5.19
N GLU A 81 12.38 13.51 4.65
CA GLU A 81 11.14 12.87 4.19
C GLU A 81 10.68 11.80 5.19
N THR A 82 9.38 11.66 5.35
CA THR A 82 8.80 10.49 5.99
C THR A 82 8.94 9.26 5.08
N PRO A 83 8.92 8.03 5.60
CA PRO A 83 8.88 6.83 4.77
C PRO A 83 7.73 6.82 3.75
N LYS A 84 6.55 7.34 4.12
CA LYS A 84 5.41 7.51 3.23
C LYS A 84 5.72 8.46 2.05
N GLU A 85 6.38 9.59 2.32
CA GLU A 85 6.78 10.53 1.27
C GLU A 85 7.83 9.92 0.34
N SER A 86 8.82 9.23 0.91
CA SER A 86 9.84 8.50 0.13
C SER A 86 9.21 7.44 -0.76
N PHE A 87 8.24 6.66 -0.23
CA PHE A 87 7.46 5.70 -1.00
C PHE A 87 6.75 6.37 -2.19
N GLY A 88 5.99 7.44 -1.93
CA GLY A 88 5.22 8.12 -2.97
C GLY A 88 6.10 8.73 -4.07
N LYS A 89 7.25 9.29 -3.67
CA LYS A 89 8.22 9.89 -4.59
C LYS A 89 8.91 8.84 -5.46
N PHE A 90 9.40 7.76 -4.85
CA PHE A 90 10.05 6.67 -5.57
C PHE A 90 9.10 6.00 -6.55
N THR A 91 7.94 5.56 -6.08
CA THR A 91 6.96 4.85 -6.91
C THR A 91 6.44 5.72 -8.05
N GLY A 92 6.14 7.00 -7.78
CA GLY A 92 5.72 7.95 -8.82
C GLY A 92 6.78 8.14 -9.91
N HIS A 93 8.07 8.25 -9.52
CA HIS A 93 9.17 8.34 -10.47
C HIS A 93 9.31 7.07 -11.31
N MET A 94 9.23 5.90 -10.69
CA MET A 94 9.37 4.62 -11.36
C MET A 94 8.17 4.32 -12.27
N PHE A 95 6.96 4.66 -11.90
CA PHE A 95 5.78 4.55 -12.77
C PHE A 95 5.97 5.40 -14.04
N LEU A 96 6.37 6.66 -13.88
CA LEU A 96 6.64 7.53 -15.03
C LEU A 96 7.70 6.95 -15.96
N LYS A 97 8.81 6.47 -15.38
CA LYS A 97 9.89 5.85 -16.15
C LYS A 97 9.40 4.63 -16.93
N ARG A 98 8.62 3.75 -16.28
CA ARG A 98 8.11 2.52 -16.90
C ARG A 98 7.12 2.80 -18.02
N LEU A 99 6.15 3.70 -17.79
CA LEU A 99 5.18 4.09 -18.80
C LEU A 99 5.84 4.72 -20.03
N LYS A 100 6.90 5.53 -19.84
CA LYS A 100 7.70 6.08 -20.95
C LYS A 100 8.42 4.99 -21.76
N ILE A 101 9.03 4.01 -21.09
CA ILE A 101 9.71 2.88 -21.75
C ILE A 101 8.70 2.07 -22.57
N ASN A 102 7.53 1.80 -22.00
CA ASN A 102 6.45 1.04 -22.64
C ASN A 102 5.70 1.86 -23.69
N LYS A 103 6.02 3.15 -23.88
CA LYS A 103 5.32 4.08 -24.79
C LYS A 103 3.81 4.19 -24.50
N GLU A 104 3.43 4.04 -23.24
CA GLU A 104 2.04 4.17 -22.80
C GLU A 104 1.60 5.63 -22.72
N ASN A 105 0.30 5.87 -22.82
CA ASN A 105 -0.27 7.21 -22.78
C ASN A 105 -0.16 7.81 -21.36
N LEU A 106 0.53 8.93 -21.24
CA LEU A 106 0.73 9.64 -19.99
C LEU A 106 -0.30 10.75 -19.72
N THR A 107 -1.13 11.10 -20.71
CA THR A 107 -2.08 12.22 -20.58
C THR A 107 -3.05 12.04 -19.42
N GLU A 108 -3.40 10.81 -19.11
CA GLU A 108 -4.29 10.47 -18.00
C GLU A 108 -3.72 10.78 -16.60
N TYR A 109 -2.39 10.87 -16.49
CA TYR A 109 -1.69 11.21 -15.25
C TYR A 109 -1.19 12.64 -15.24
N ALA A 110 -1.39 13.39 -16.33
CA ALA A 110 -0.97 14.78 -16.42
C ALA A 110 -1.67 15.66 -15.39
N THR A 111 -0.98 16.74 -14.97
CA THR A 111 -1.50 17.69 -14.01
C THR A 111 -1.02 19.11 -14.37
N GLU A 112 -1.82 20.10 -14.04
CA GLU A 112 -1.48 21.52 -14.19
C GLU A 112 -0.76 22.10 -12.95
N GLN A 113 -0.35 21.26 -12.01
CA GLN A 113 0.38 21.70 -10.82
C GLN A 113 1.75 22.24 -11.20
N LYS A 114 2.15 23.37 -10.56
CA LYS A 114 3.42 24.07 -10.88
C LYS A 114 4.68 23.27 -10.57
N ASP A 115 4.59 22.32 -9.63
CA ASP A 115 5.74 21.57 -9.10
C ASP A 115 5.95 20.21 -9.78
N ARG A 116 5.01 19.75 -10.60
CA ARG A 116 5.07 18.45 -11.27
C ARG A 116 4.18 18.39 -12.50
N ASN A 117 4.57 17.56 -13.46
CA ASN A 117 3.82 17.33 -14.71
C ASN A 117 2.86 16.13 -14.63
N TYR A 118 3.08 15.22 -13.68
CA TYR A 118 2.31 13.98 -13.54
C TYR A 118 2.01 13.69 -12.09
N ILE A 119 0.81 13.13 -11.83
CA ILE A 119 0.38 12.63 -10.53
C ILE A 119 -0.13 11.20 -10.71
N PHE A 120 0.40 10.26 -9.94
CA PHE A 120 -0.01 8.86 -9.95
C PHE A 120 -0.86 8.51 -8.72
N TRP A 121 -0.50 9.04 -7.56
CA TRP A 121 -1.24 8.82 -6.32
C TRP A 121 -2.25 9.94 -6.09
N GLN A 122 -3.47 9.55 -5.73
CA GLN A 122 -4.51 10.50 -5.33
C GLN A 122 -4.09 11.23 -4.05
N ARG A 123 -4.52 12.49 -3.90
CA ARG A 123 -4.29 13.25 -2.67
C ARG A 123 -5.17 12.70 -1.55
N ASP A 124 -4.75 13.01 -0.32
CA ASP A 124 -5.46 12.67 0.92
C ASP A 124 -5.70 11.16 1.10
N PRO A 125 -4.63 10.36 1.14
CA PRO A 125 -4.73 8.96 1.45
C PRO A 125 -5.31 8.76 2.85
N LEU A 126 -6.14 7.73 3.02
CA LEU A 126 -6.75 7.39 4.30
C LEU A 126 -5.69 6.73 5.21
N ALA A 127 -5.51 7.25 6.42
CA ALA A 127 -4.74 6.60 7.47
C ALA A 127 -5.59 6.44 8.73
N ILE A 128 -5.63 5.24 9.27
CA ILE A 128 -6.37 4.86 10.48
C ILE A 128 -5.33 4.42 11.50
N LEU A 129 -5.26 5.10 12.65
CA LEU A 129 -4.41 4.69 13.75
C LEU A 129 -4.91 3.36 14.32
N ILE A 130 -4.01 2.42 14.52
CA ILE A 130 -4.28 1.11 15.11
C ILE A 130 -3.89 1.17 16.57
N THR A 131 -4.83 0.91 17.44
CA THR A 131 -4.67 1.07 18.91
C THR A 131 -4.42 -0.24 19.63
N ASP A 132 -4.74 -1.37 18.99
CA ASP A 132 -4.64 -2.69 19.61
C ASP A 132 -4.57 -3.81 18.59
N ARG A 133 -4.23 -5.02 19.06
CA ARG A 133 -4.08 -6.24 18.24
C ARG A 133 -5.38 -6.68 17.56
N THR A 134 -6.52 -6.49 18.21
CA THR A 134 -7.83 -6.87 17.65
C THR A 134 -8.11 -6.05 16.41
N MET A 135 -7.94 -4.73 16.51
CA MET A 135 -8.10 -3.82 15.38
C MET A 135 -7.10 -4.12 14.24
N ALA A 136 -5.85 -4.47 14.58
CA ALA A 136 -4.86 -4.89 13.59
C ALA A 136 -5.31 -6.15 12.84
N GLY A 137 -5.79 -7.17 13.55
CA GLY A 137 -6.33 -8.41 12.96
C GLY A 137 -7.51 -8.14 12.03
N GLU A 138 -8.49 -7.32 12.46
CA GLU A 138 -9.63 -6.93 11.61
C GLU A 138 -9.20 -6.24 10.31
N LYS A 139 -8.13 -5.42 10.37
CA LYS A 139 -7.60 -4.74 9.17
C LYS A 139 -6.83 -5.68 8.25
N LEU A 140 -6.11 -6.66 8.81
CA LEU A 140 -5.49 -7.74 8.04
C LEU A 140 -6.55 -8.56 7.32
N ASP A 141 -7.57 -9.02 8.01
CA ASP A 141 -8.68 -9.76 7.41
C ASP A 141 -9.34 -8.96 6.28
N TYR A 142 -9.68 -7.70 6.55
CA TYR A 142 -10.26 -6.81 5.55
C TYR A 142 -9.39 -6.73 4.28
N MET A 143 -8.08 -6.49 4.42
CA MET A 143 -7.20 -6.34 3.25
C MET A 143 -6.98 -7.66 2.52
N HIS A 144 -6.89 -8.80 3.24
CA HIS A 144 -6.72 -10.12 2.64
C HIS A 144 -7.94 -10.57 1.84
N TYR A 145 -9.15 -10.18 2.27
CA TYR A 145 -10.38 -10.46 1.52
C TYR A 145 -10.63 -9.52 0.33
N ASN A 146 -9.86 -8.44 0.19
CA ASN A 146 -10.06 -7.46 -0.88
C ASN A 146 -10.03 -8.08 -2.30
N PRO A 147 -9.07 -8.97 -2.66
CA PRO A 147 -9.00 -9.59 -3.97
C PRO A 147 -10.21 -10.47 -4.33
N LEU A 148 -10.95 -10.95 -3.33
CA LEU A 148 -12.13 -11.82 -3.50
C LEU A 148 -13.42 -11.04 -3.69
N GLN A 149 -13.42 -9.72 -3.51
CA GLN A 149 -14.63 -8.90 -3.63
C GLN A 149 -15.30 -9.14 -5.00
N PRO A 150 -16.66 -9.15 -5.08
CA PRO A 150 -17.40 -9.49 -6.29
C PRO A 150 -17.02 -8.69 -7.54
N HIS A 151 -16.54 -7.47 -7.36
CA HIS A 151 -16.10 -6.59 -8.45
C HIS A 151 -14.64 -6.80 -8.86
N TRP A 152 -13.84 -7.52 -8.03
CA TRP A 152 -12.44 -7.85 -8.34
C TRP A 152 -12.24 -9.26 -8.83
N GLN A 153 -12.62 -10.26 -8.05
CA GLN A 153 -12.51 -11.71 -8.35
C GLN A 153 -11.12 -12.09 -8.89
N LEU A 154 -10.04 -11.56 -8.24
CA LEU A 154 -8.67 -11.76 -8.68
C LEU A 154 -8.10 -13.14 -8.29
N CYS A 155 -8.72 -13.80 -7.33
CA CYS A 155 -8.38 -15.15 -6.85
C CYS A 155 -9.62 -15.79 -6.23
N LYS A 156 -9.51 -17.10 -5.92
CA LYS A 156 -10.57 -17.86 -5.23
C LYS A 156 -10.32 -17.98 -3.73
N ASP A 157 -9.06 -17.92 -3.34
CA ASP A 157 -8.58 -17.95 -1.97
C ASP A 157 -7.63 -16.77 -1.73
N PRO A 158 -7.71 -16.05 -0.59
CA PRO A 158 -6.79 -14.95 -0.29
C PRO A 158 -5.32 -15.33 -0.39
N VAL A 159 -4.97 -16.56 -0.03
CA VAL A 159 -3.59 -17.09 -0.05
C VAL A 159 -3.03 -17.19 -1.46
N GLU A 160 -3.89 -17.38 -2.47
CA GLU A 160 -3.48 -17.46 -3.88
C GLU A 160 -3.08 -16.10 -4.47
N TYR A 161 -3.48 -14.99 -3.81
CA TYR A 161 -3.17 -13.67 -4.35
C TYR A 161 -1.74 -13.25 -3.98
N ARG A 162 -0.81 -13.44 -4.89
CA ARG A 162 0.63 -13.22 -4.71
C ARG A 162 0.99 -11.84 -4.12
N PHE A 163 0.27 -10.77 -4.51
CA PHE A 163 0.55 -9.41 -4.05
C PHE A 163 -0.22 -9.03 -2.79
N SER A 164 -0.31 -9.97 -1.87
CA SER A 164 -0.91 -9.84 -0.55
C SER A 164 -0.07 -10.55 0.50
N SER A 165 -0.14 -10.07 1.73
CA SER A 165 0.45 -10.74 2.89
C SER A 165 -0.36 -11.94 3.40
N ALA A 166 -1.48 -12.30 2.76
CA ALA A 166 -2.32 -13.42 3.22
C ALA A 166 -1.55 -14.75 3.28
N GLY A 167 -0.74 -15.04 2.25
CA GLY A 167 0.11 -16.25 2.23
C GLY A 167 1.07 -16.33 3.41
N PHE A 168 1.69 -15.22 3.81
CA PHE A 168 2.58 -15.18 4.97
C PHE A 168 1.86 -15.55 6.28
N TYR A 169 0.65 -15.06 6.48
CA TYR A 169 -0.13 -15.34 7.69
C TYR A 169 -0.63 -16.79 7.76
N GLU A 170 -0.80 -17.46 6.64
CA GLU A 170 -1.20 -18.87 6.58
C GLU A 170 0.00 -19.83 6.65
N THR A 171 1.09 -19.53 5.94
CA THR A 171 2.21 -20.46 5.75
C THR A 171 3.47 -20.11 6.53
N GLY A 172 3.60 -18.85 6.97
CA GLY A 172 4.83 -18.31 7.55
C GLY A 172 5.88 -17.90 6.49
N GLU A 173 5.62 -18.11 5.20
CA GLU A 173 6.56 -17.77 4.13
C GLU A 173 6.35 -16.35 3.61
N ASP A 174 7.41 -15.53 3.62
CA ASP A 174 7.45 -14.19 3.03
C ASP A 174 8.30 -14.18 1.76
N GLU A 175 7.66 -14.29 0.59
CA GLU A 175 8.32 -14.28 -0.72
C GLU A 175 9.22 -13.05 -0.90
N PHE A 176 8.76 -11.88 -0.47
CA PHE A 176 9.45 -10.61 -0.71
C PHE A 176 10.36 -10.17 0.43
N LYS A 177 10.33 -10.86 1.57
CA LYS A 177 11.15 -10.57 2.77
C LYS A 177 10.96 -9.16 3.30
N ILE A 178 9.71 -8.73 3.44
CA ILE A 178 9.32 -7.39 3.88
C ILE A 178 8.43 -7.39 5.12
N LEU A 179 7.93 -8.56 5.55
CA LEU A 179 6.93 -8.65 6.60
C LEU A 179 7.54 -8.87 7.99
N THR A 180 6.91 -8.25 8.97
CA THR A 180 7.07 -8.52 10.40
C THR A 180 5.72 -8.98 10.92
N HIS A 181 5.67 -10.07 11.69
CA HIS A 181 4.39 -10.51 12.25
C HIS A 181 3.89 -9.48 13.27
N TYR A 182 2.61 -9.05 13.14
CA TYR A 182 2.09 -7.95 13.98
C TYR A 182 2.09 -8.31 15.47
N MET A 183 1.95 -9.59 15.83
CA MET A 183 2.00 -10.05 17.22
C MET A 183 3.38 -9.88 17.88
N ASP A 184 4.44 -9.69 17.10
CA ASP A 184 5.81 -9.52 17.62
C ASP A 184 6.07 -8.08 18.09
N LYS A 185 5.23 -7.12 17.71
CA LYS A 185 5.45 -5.70 17.95
C LYS A 185 4.28 -4.96 18.61
N LEU A 186 3.04 -5.38 18.38
CA LEU A 186 1.83 -4.77 18.95
C LEU A 186 1.42 -5.35 20.30
#